data_969a2670e8ca6673c004e450cad7c944
#
_entry.id   969a2670e8ca6673c004e450cad7c944
#
_cell.length_a   1.000
_cell.length_b   1.000
_cell.length_c   1.000
_cell.angle_alpha   90.00
_cell.angle_beta   90.00
_cell.angle_gamma   90.00
#
_symmetry.space_group_name_H-M   'P 1'
#
loop_
_entity.id
_entity.type
_entity.pdbx_description
1 polymer ?
#
loop_
_entity_poly.entity_id
_entity_poly.type
_entity_poly.pdbx_seq_one_letter_code
_entity_poly.pdbx_strand_id
1 'polypeptide(L)'
;DKMYTLIKIDEVNNLGAVRIRIRSLLASMNKRISKKQDEKASGDYGIKKKIFTKEMRKDYTILCPQMAPIHFELLESAMQASGYKLELLRECTNHTVETGLKYVNNDACYPSILVTGQMIEALESGKYDLNKTALIMSQTGGGCRATNYIGFIRKALKDAGFSNIPV
;
A
#
# COMPACT_ATOMS: atom_id res chain seq x y z
N ASP A 1 8.19 -22.47 -5.13
CA ASP A 1 7.30 -21.50 -5.78
C ASP A 1 7.62 -21.38 -7.25
N LYS A 2 6.64 -21.68 -8.11
CA LYS A 2 6.75 -21.53 -9.57
C LYS A 2 6.20 -20.16 -9.96
N MET A 3 6.94 -19.43 -10.80
CA MET A 3 6.45 -18.19 -11.40
C MET A 3 5.59 -18.53 -12.62
N TYR A 4 4.44 -17.88 -12.73
CA TYR A 4 3.57 -18.02 -13.89
C TYR A 4 2.99 -16.67 -14.28
N THR A 5 2.55 -16.55 -15.51
CA THR A 5 1.76 -15.42 -15.99
C THR A 5 0.56 -15.91 -16.76
N LEU A 6 -0.58 -15.26 -16.57
CA LEU A 6 -1.80 -15.56 -17.31
C LEU A 6 -1.82 -14.71 -18.59
N ILE A 7 -1.85 -15.39 -19.74
CA ILE A 7 -2.01 -14.75 -21.04
C ILE A 7 -3.44 -15.02 -21.51
N LYS A 8 -4.23 -13.94 -21.65
CA LYS A 8 -5.55 -14.01 -22.30
C LYS A 8 -5.37 -13.68 -23.77
N ILE A 9 -5.79 -14.58 -24.62
CA ILE A 9 -5.80 -14.41 -26.06
C ILE A 9 -7.27 -14.42 -26.46
N ASP A 10 -7.74 -13.33 -27.04
CA ASP A 10 -9.08 -13.19 -27.59
C ASP A 10 -9.03 -13.13 -29.12
N GLU A 11 -10.19 -13.07 -29.74
CA GLU A 11 -10.36 -13.06 -31.21
C GLU A 11 -9.75 -11.80 -31.86
N VAL A 12 -9.41 -10.79 -31.11
CA VAL A 12 -8.90 -9.48 -31.59
C VAL A 12 -7.37 -9.40 -31.51
N ASN A 13 -6.65 -10.51 -31.44
CA ASN A 13 -5.18 -10.58 -31.52
C ASN A 13 -4.40 -9.43 -30.89
N ASN A 14 -4.63 -9.15 -29.60
CA ASN A 14 -3.90 -8.10 -28.89
C ASN A 14 -2.48 -8.56 -28.51
N LEU A 15 -1.63 -8.78 -29.52
CA LEU A 15 -0.23 -9.24 -29.37
C LEU A 15 0.62 -8.27 -28.53
N GLY A 16 0.23 -6.99 -28.45
CA GLY A 16 0.90 -5.99 -27.61
C GLY A 16 0.81 -6.34 -26.13
N ALA A 17 -0.38 -6.68 -25.65
CA ALA A 17 -0.60 -7.08 -24.26
C ALA A 17 0.14 -8.39 -23.92
N VAL A 18 0.16 -9.35 -24.82
CA VAL A 18 0.90 -10.61 -24.67
C VAL A 18 2.39 -10.35 -24.53
N ARG A 19 2.96 -9.50 -25.40
CA ARG A 19 4.39 -9.12 -25.35
C ARG A 19 4.76 -8.45 -24.03
N ILE A 20 3.93 -7.54 -23.53
CA ILE A 20 4.16 -6.86 -22.25
C ILE A 20 4.17 -7.88 -21.11
N ARG A 21 3.21 -8.80 -21.06
CA ARG A 21 3.14 -9.83 -20.02
C ARG A 21 4.34 -10.79 -20.06
N ILE A 22 4.78 -11.20 -21.24
CA ILE A 22 5.99 -12.03 -21.39
C ILE A 22 7.23 -11.27 -20.95
N ARG A 23 7.40 -10.01 -21.34
CA ARG A 23 8.54 -9.18 -20.92
C ARG A 23 8.57 -8.99 -19.39
N SER A 24 7.41 -8.76 -18.79
CA SER A 24 7.29 -8.63 -17.33
C SER A 24 7.66 -9.93 -16.62
N LEU A 25 7.22 -11.08 -17.13
CA LEU A 25 7.60 -12.38 -16.59
C LEU A 25 9.12 -12.60 -16.68
N LEU A 26 9.72 -12.36 -17.85
CA LEU A 26 11.16 -12.50 -18.05
C LEU A 26 11.98 -11.57 -17.15
N ALA A 27 11.56 -10.32 -17.00
CA ALA A 27 12.21 -9.38 -16.09
C ALA A 27 12.13 -9.85 -14.64
N SER A 28 10.99 -10.38 -14.22
CA SER A 28 10.80 -10.94 -12.88
C SER A 28 11.64 -12.20 -12.65
N MET A 29 11.77 -13.05 -13.64
CA MET A 29 12.64 -14.23 -13.59
C MET A 29 14.12 -13.84 -13.46
N ASN A 30 14.58 -12.89 -14.28
CA ASN A 30 15.95 -12.40 -14.23
C ASN A 30 16.29 -11.76 -12.89
N LYS A 31 15.36 -10.95 -12.33
CA LYS A 31 15.51 -10.36 -10.99
C LYS A 31 15.57 -11.43 -9.89
N ARG A 32 14.84 -12.53 -10.06
CA ARG A 32 14.88 -13.65 -9.11
C ARG A 32 16.17 -14.46 -9.21
N ILE A 33 16.71 -14.61 -10.40
CA ILE A 33 18.00 -15.28 -10.62
C ILE A 33 19.14 -14.47 -9.99
N SER A 34 19.17 -13.16 -10.21
CA SER A 34 20.15 -12.27 -9.59
C SER A 34 20.03 -12.20 -8.07
N LYS A 35 18.81 -12.22 -7.51
CA LYS A 35 18.59 -12.27 -6.06
C LYS A 35 18.96 -13.62 -5.41
N LYS A 36 18.87 -14.73 -6.12
CA LYS A 36 19.27 -16.06 -5.59
C LYS A 36 20.77 -16.17 -5.29
N GLN A 37 21.58 -15.27 -5.81
CA GLN A 37 23.01 -15.21 -5.50
C GLN A 37 23.27 -14.49 -4.17
N ASP A 38 22.34 -13.66 -3.66
CA ASP A 38 22.58 -12.81 -2.48
C ASP A 38 21.78 -13.21 -1.21
N GLU A 39 20.76 -14.06 -1.31
CA GLU A 39 19.93 -14.39 -0.13
C GLU A 39 19.55 -15.88 -0.08
N LYS A 40 20.01 -16.59 0.95
CA LYS A 40 19.28 -17.73 1.52
C LYS A 40 18.00 -17.17 2.12
N ALA A 41 16.96 -17.07 1.31
CA ALA A 41 15.66 -16.57 1.74
C ALA A 41 15.05 -17.51 2.77
N SER A 42 15.10 -17.15 4.03
CA SER A 42 14.12 -17.59 5.00
C SER A 42 12.74 -17.13 4.51
N GLY A 43 11.73 -17.99 4.53
CA GLY A 43 10.37 -17.71 4.04
C GLY A 43 9.57 -16.72 4.89
N ASP A 44 10.24 -15.94 5.70
CA ASP A 44 9.71 -14.77 6.40
C ASP A 44 9.86 -13.58 5.46
N TYR A 45 8.76 -13.07 4.93
CA TYR A 45 8.75 -11.83 4.11
C TYR A 45 9.21 -10.60 4.89
N GLY A 46 9.74 -10.76 6.11
CA GLY A 46 10.55 -9.79 6.86
C GLY A 46 9.88 -8.42 7.10
N ILE A 47 8.56 -8.35 7.01
CA ILE A 47 7.82 -7.14 7.38
C ILE A 47 7.59 -7.18 8.88
N LYS A 48 8.57 -6.65 9.63
CA LYS A 48 8.38 -6.45 11.08
C LYS A 48 7.22 -5.47 11.27
N LYS A 49 6.12 -5.98 11.83
CA LYS A 49 4.95 -5.14 12.16
C LYS A 49 5.29 -4.28 13.37
N LYS A 50 5.30 -2.97 13.20
CA LYS A 50 5.29 -2.06 14.35
C LYS A 50 3.86 -1.96 14.85
N ILE A 51 3.65 -2.25 16.12
CA ILE A 51 2.32 -2.26 16.74
C ILE A 51 2.05 -0.87 17.30
N PHE A 52 0.85 -0.32 17.03
CA PHE A 52 0.37 0.90 17.67
C PHE A 52 -0.05 0.59 19.11
N THR A 53 0.56 1.26 20.09
CA THR A 53 0.30 1.04 21.52
C THR A 53 -0.64 2.11 22.09
N LYS A 54 -1.19 1.86 23.27
CA LYS A 54 -2.08 2.82 23.95
C LYS A 54 -1.36 4.14 24.32
N GLU A 55 -0.07 4.08 24.60
CA GLU A 55 0.77 5.24 24.92
C GLU A 55 0.90 6.18 23.71
N MET A 56 0.98 5.62 22.49
CA MET A 56 1.09 6.40 21.26
C MET A 56 -0.17 7.24 20.97
N ARG A 57 -1.31 6.89 21.53
CA ARG A 57 -2.60 7.56 21.30
C ARG A 57 -2.54 9.09 21.49
N LYS A 58 -1.82 9.56 22.48
CA LYS A 58 -1.77 10.99 22.84
C LYS A 58 -0.87 11.80 21.91
N ASP A 59 0.22 11.18 21.43
CA ASP A 59 1.31 11.90 20.77
C ASP A 59 1.33 11.68 19.26
N TYR A 60 0.78 10.56 18.79
CA TYR A 60 0.81 10.20 17.38
C TYR A 60 -0.34 10.82 16.58
N THR A 61 -0.03 11.32 15.39
CA THR A 61 -1.03 11.67 14.39
C THR A 61 -1.32 10.43 13.55
N ILE A 62 -2.60 10.07 13.44
CA ILE A 62 -3.06 8.90 12.68
C ILE A 62 -3.58 9.39 11.34
N LEU A 63 -2.93 9.04 10.25
CA LEU A 63 -3.36 9.38 8.90
C LEU A 63 -4.30 8.32 8.36
N CYS A 64 -5.42 8.74 7.82
CA CYS A 64 -6.47 7.90 7.28
C CYS A 64 -6.77 8.30 5.83
N PRO A 65 -6.73 7.38 4.84
CA PRO A 65 -7.09 7.71 3.48
C PRO A 65 -8.59 7.94 3.37
N GLN A 66 -9.00 8.88 2.53
CA GLN A 66 -10.41 9.14 2.27
C GLN A 66 -10.98 8.08 1.31
N MET A 67 -11.82 7.19 1.81
CA MET A 67 -12.44 6.14 0.99
C MET A 67 -13.93 6.39 0.72
N ALA A 68 -14.63 7.03 1.66
CA ALA A 68 -16.05 7.38 1.54
C ALA A 68 -16.31 8.65 2.37
N PRO A 69 -16.51 9.82 1.75
CA PRO A 69 -16.51 11.11 2.44
C PRO A 69 -17.38 11.13 3.70
N ILE A 70 -18.67 10.85 3.59
CA ILE A 70 -19.60 10.92 4.72
C ILE A 70 -19.16 10.01 5.89
N HIS A 71 -18.78 8.77 5.60
CA HIS A 71 -18.43 7.80 6.62
C HIS A 71 -17.10 8.13 7.30
N PHE A 72 -16.12 8.59 6.53
CA PHE A 72 -14.79 8.85 7.07
C PHE A 72 -14.72 10.18 7.81
N GLU A 73 -15.52 11.19 7.46
CA GLU A 73 -15.67 12.41 8.25
C GLU A 73 -16.32 12.12 9.62
N LEU A 74 -17.32 11.24 9.64
CA LEU A 74 -17.92 10.79 10.89
C LEU A 74 -16.91 9.99 11.74
N LEU A 75 -16.12 9.12 11.09
CA LEU A 75 -15.04 8.37 11.76
C LEU A 75 -13.99 9.31 12.34
N GLU A 76 -13.56 10.32 11.59
CA GLU A 76 -12.62 11.34 12.06
C GLU A 76 -13.13 12.02 13.34
N SER A 77 -14.38 12.51 13.28
CA SER A 77 -15.01 13.19 14.41
C SER A 77 -15.13 12.27 15.64
N ALA A 78 -15.53 11.02 15.45
CA ALA A 78 -15.66 10.04 16.53
C ALA A 78 -14.31 9.69 17.17
N MET A 79 -13.28 9.52 16.36
CA MET A 79 -11.92 9.21 16.82
C MET A 79 -11.31 10.41 17.58
N GLN A 80 -11.51 11.63 17.08
CA GLN A 80 -11.06 12.86 17.75
C GLN A 80 -11.78 13.05 19.09
N ALA A 81 -13.10 12.83 19.13
CA ALA A 81 -13.87 12.86 20.38
C ALA A 81 -13.38 11.80 21.38
N SER A 82 -12.86 10.69 20.89
CA SER A 82 -12.23 9.64 21.71
C SER A 82 -10.78 9.94 22.09
N GLY A 83 -10.24 11.11 21.74
CA GLY A 83 -8.89 11.56 22.11
C GLY A 83 -7.76 11.02 21.23
N TYR A 84 -8.07 10.60 20.01
CA TYR A 84 -7.07 10.30 18.98
C TYR A 84 -6.86 11.52 18.08
N LYS A 85 -5.63 11.73 17.61
CA LYS A 85 -5.33 12.75 16.60
C LYS A 85 -5.43 12.11 15.22
N LEU A 86 -6.65 11.91 14.73
CA LEU A 86 -6.87 11.36 13.39
C LEU A 86 -7.01 12.50 12.38
N GLU A 87 -6.34 12.37 11.24
CA GLU A 87 -6.41 13.30 10.11
C GLU A 87 -6.75 12.55 8.83
N LEU A 88 -7.79 13.00 8.14
CA LEU A 88 -8.18 12.45 6.84
C LEU A 88 -7.35 13.05 5.71
N LEU A 89 -6.82 12.20 4.87
CA LEU A 89 -6.14 12.57 3.63
C LEU A 89 -7.21 12.79 2.54
N ARG A 90 -7.70 14.02 2.42
CA ARG A 90 -8.85 14.35 1.54
C ARG A 90 -8.46 14.51 0.08
N GLU A 91 -7.23 14.93 -0.18
CA GLU A 91 -6.79 15.21 -1.53
C GLU A 91 -6.36 13.94 -2.25
N CYS A 92 -6.71 13.88 -3.53
CA CYS A 92 -6.29 12.83 -4.43
C CYS A 92 -6.00 13.47 -5.79
N THR A 93 -4.73 13.52 -6.15
CA THR A 93 -4.22 14.15 -7.37
C THR A 93 -3.65 13.12 -8.34
N ASN A 94 -3.25 13.55 -9.53
CA ASN A 94 -2.50 12.68 -10.44
C ASN A 94 -1.19 12.19 -9.81
N HIS A 95 -0.54 13.02 -9.00
CA HIS A 95 0.67 12.65 -8.26
C HIS A 95 0.41 11.52 -7.25
N THR A 96 -0.76 11.53 -6.61
CA THR A 96 -1.19 10.43 -5.72
C THR A 96 -1.25 9.10 -6.48
N VAL A 97 -1.80 9.12 -7.71
CA VAL A 97 -1.87 7.92 -8.57
C VAL A 97 -0.46 7.44 -8.95
N GLU A 98 0.39 8.35 -9.40
CA GLU A 98 1.78 8.06 -9.78
C GLU A 98 2.57 7.48 -8.61
N THR A 99 2.42 8.07 -7.43
CA THR A 99 3.05 7.56 -6.20
C THR A 99 2.54 6.16 -5.85
N GLY A 100 1.23 5.94 -5.92
CA GLY A 100 0.65 4.61 -5.68
C GLY A 100 1.16 3.54 -6.66
N LEU A 101 1.30 3.89 -7.94
CA LEU A 101 1.80 2.99 -8.98
C LEU A 101 3.27 2.58 -8.80
N LYS A 102 4.08 3.37 -8.07
CA LYS A 102 5.46 2.96 -7.74
C LYS A 102 5.51 1.73 -6.83
N TYR A 103 4.51 1.57 -5.95
CA TYR A 103 4.53 0.59 -4.86
C TYR A 103 3.48 -0.50 -5.00
N VAL A 104 2.39 -0.25 -5.72
CA VAL A 104 1.29 -1.20 -5.95
C VAL A 104 1.28 -1.62 -7.40
N ASN A 105 1.11 -2.92 -7.64
CA ASN A 105 1.00 -3.43 -9.01
C ASN A 105 -0.25 -2.83 -9.68
N ASN A 106 -0.11 -2.39 -10.92
CA ASN A 106 -1.19 -1.84 -11.74
C ASN A 106 -2.34 -2.83 -12.02
N ASP A 107 -2.09 -4.14 -11.87
CA ASP A 107 -3.13 -5.18 -11.94
C ASP A 107 -4.00 -5.25 -10.66
N ALA A 108 -3.61 -4.54 -9.59
CA ALA A 108 -4.43 -4.39 -8.40
C ALA A 108 -5.63 -3.47 -8.68
N CYS A 109 -6.65 -3.52 -7.82
CA CYS A 109 -7.79 -2.64 -7.99
C CYS A 109 -7.37 -1.17 -7.79
N TYR A 110 -7.95 -0.27 -8.58
CA TYR A 110 -7.61 1.15 -8.57
C TYR A 110 -7.66 1.81 -7.18
N PRO A 111 -8.68 1.54 -6.32
CA PRO A 111 -8.68 2.08 -4.96
C PRO A 111 -7.45 1.72 -4.14
N SER A 112 -6.84 0.55 -4.34
CA SER A 112 -5.61 0.18 -3.61
C SER A 112 -4.42 1.04 -3.99
N ILE A 113 -4.35 1.47 -5.25
CA ILE A 113 -3.33 2.40 -5.74
C ILE A 113 -3.53 3.76 -5.10
N LEU A 114 -4.77 4.26 -5.09
CA LEU A 114 -5.10 5.56 -4.51
C LEU A 114 -4.79 5.64 -3.02
N VAL A 115 -5.29 4.70 -2.22
CA VAL A 115 -5.08 4.75 -0.75
C VAL A 115 -3.62 4.59 -0.37
N THR A 116 -2.87 3.74 -1.09
CA THR A 116 -1.44 3.60 -0.86
C THR A 116 -0.70 4.87 -1.28
N GLY A 117 -1.07 5.44 -2.43
CA GLY A 117 -0.49 6.70 -2.93
C GLY A 117 -0.72 7.85 -1.96
N GLN A 118 -1.95 8.06 -1.47
CA GLN A 118 -2.26 9.10 -0.48
C GLN A 118 -1.40 8.98 0.78
N MET A 119 -1.25 7.76 1.29
CA MET A 119 -0.47 7.52 2.51
C MET A 119 1.03 7.81 2.30
N ILE A 120 1.61 7.29 1.21
CA ILE A 120 3.03 7.50 0.93
C ILE A 120 3.30 8.97 0.61
N GLU A 121 2.48 9.62 -0.22
CA GLU A 121 2.59 11.04 -0.55
C GLU A 121 2.53 11.92 0.71
N ALA A 122 1.61 11.62 1.63
CA ALA A 122 1.52 12.32 2.90
C ALA A 122 2.81 12.19 3.73
N LEU A 123 3.41 10.99 3.78
CA LEU A 123 4.66 10.77 4.50
C LEU A 123 5.86 11.45 3.83
N GLU A 124 5.89 11.51 2.50
CA GLU A 124 6.95 12.16 1.72
C GLU A 124 6.82 13.69 1.73
N SER A 125 5.64 14.24 2.07
CA SER A 125 5.36 15.69 2.04
C SER A 125 6.17 16.53 3.02
N GLY A 126 6.78 15.91 4.05
CA GLY A 126 7.45 16.60 5.13
C GLY A 126 6.53 17.31 6.13
N LYS A 127 5.21 17.24 5.94
CA LYS A 127 4.21 17.87 6.83
C LYS A 127 4.12 17.18 8.19
N TYR A 128 4.45 15.90 8.26
CA TYR A 128 4.25 15.06 9.44
C TYR A 128 5.57 14.61 10.07
N ASP A 129 5.64 14.59 11.39
CA ASP A 129 6.75 13.97 12.11
C ASP A 129 6.66 12.44 11.99
N LEU A 130 7.53 11.84 11.19
CA LEU A 130 7.55 10.41 10.92
C LEU A 130 7.73 9.54 12.18
N ASN A 131 8.30 10.09 13.25
CA ASN A 131 8.48 9.38 14.53
C ASN A 131 7.19 9.34 15.35
N LYS A 132 6.24 10.23 15.05
CA LYS A 132 4.95 10.38 15.72
C LYS A 132 3.77 10.24 14.78
N THR A 133 3.96 9.50 13.69
CA THR A 133 2.92 9.23 12.70
C THR A 133 2.55 7.76 12.71
N ALA A 134 1.27 7.47 12.58
CA ALA A 134 0.71 6.14 12.36
C ALA A 134 -0.28 6.19 11.21
N LEU A 135 -0.55 5.04 10.60
CA LEU A 135 -1.56 4.91 9.55
C LEU A 135 -2.71 4.05 10.05
N ILE A 136 -3.90 4.33 9.56
CA ILE A 136 -5.07 3.47 9.77
C ILE A 136 -5.70 3.09 8.45
N MET A 137 -6.11 1.84 8.32
CA MET A 137 -6.80 1.33 7.16
C MET A 137 -7.92 0.40 7.58
N SER A 138 -9.12 0.61 7.01
CA SER A 138 -10.22 -0.32 7.20
C SER A 138 -9.95 -1.62 6.45
N GLN A 139 -10.32 -2.75 7.05
CA GLN A 139 -10.20 -4.07 6.46
C GLN A 139 -11.58 -4.72 6.35
N THR A 140 -11.94 -5.19 5.16
CA THR A 140 -13.16 -5.97 4.95
C THR A 140 -12.84 -7.45 5.18
N GLY A 141 -13.72 -8.18 5.85
CA GLY A 141 -13.54 -9.64 6.08
C GLY A 141 -14.05 -10.53 4.94
N GLY A 142 -14.47 -9.95 3.81
CA GLY A 142 -15.12 -10.65 2.71
C GLY A 142 -14.24 -10.91 1.49
N GLY A 143 -14.84 -11.31 0.38
CA GLY A 143 -14.18 -11.59 -0.91
C GLY A 143 -13.66 -10.36 -1.66
N CYS A 144 -13.62 -9.19 -1.03
CA CYS A 144 -13.07 -7.97 -1.60
C CYS A 144 -11.55 -7.90 -1.43
N ARG A 145 -10.85 -7.37 -2.43
CA ARG A 145 -9.38 -7.15 -2.35
C ARG A 145 -8.98 -6.17 -1.25
N ALA A 146 -9.91 -5.33 -0.76
CA ALA A 146 -9.68 -4.42 0.37
C ALA A 146 -9.26 -5.16 1.65
N THR A 147 -9.58 -6.44 1.79
CA THR A 147 -9.04 -7.30 2.86
C THR A 147 -7.51 -7.31 2.90
N ASN A 148 -6.84 -7.15 1.76
CA ASN A 148 -5.38 -7.20 1.63
C ASN A 148 -4.70 -5.83 1.48
N TYR A 149 -5.44 -4.71 1.53
CA TYR A 149 -4.83 -3.37 1.40
C TYR A 149 -3.77 -3.10 2.45
N ILE A 150 -3.97 -3.58 3.67
CA ILE A 150 -2.97 -3.46 4.74
C ILE A 150 -1.63 -4.12 4.37
N GLY A 151 -1.68 -5.22 3.62
CA GLY A 151 -0.48 -5.89 3.11
C GLY A 151 0.23 -5.04 2.06
N PHE A 152 -0.51 -4.39 1.15
CA PHE A 152 0.06 -3.48 0.16
C PHE A 152 0.69 -2.25 0.82
N ILE A 153 0.00 -1.65 1.79
CA ILE A 153 0.51 -0.49 2.54
C ILE A 153 1.80 -0.84 3.27
N ARG A 154 1.84 -1.95 4.00
CA ARG A 154 3.05 -2.39 4.71
C ARG A 154 4.22 -2.66 3.77
N LYS A 155 3.94 -3.27 2.61
CA LYS A 155 4.96 -3.46 1.57
C LYS A 155 5.44 -2.12 1.04
N ALA A 156 4.53 -1.21 0.71
CA ALA A 156 4.85 0.13 0.22
C ALA A 156 5.70 0.91 1.22
N LEU A 157 5.35 0.88 2.51
CA LEU A 157 6.14 1.50 3.58
C LEU A 157 7.56 0.93 3.65
N LYS A 158 7.71 -0.39 3.51
CA LYS A 158 9.04 -1.02 3.48
C LYS A 158 9.84 -0.55 2.27
N ASP A 159 9.23 -0.54 1.09
CA ASP A 159 9.88 -0.20 -0.16
C ASP A 159 10.22 1.31 -0.24
N ALA A 160 9.43 2.16 0.43
CA ALA A 160 9.63 3.61 0.54
C ALA A 160 10.55 4.03 1.71
N GLY A 161 11.02 3.09 2.53
CA GLY A 161 11.91 3.40 3.66
C GLY A 161 11.21 3.78 4.97
N PHE A 162 9.88 3.65 5.05
CA PHE A 162 9.06 4.03 6.21
C PHE A 162 8.66 2.83 7.09
N SER A 163 9.49 1.79 7.17
CA SER A 163 9.19 0.55 7.91
C SER A 163 8.88 0.74 9.40
N ASN A 164 9.23 1.89 9.97
CA ASN A 164 9.03 2.21 11.38
C ASN A 164 7.64 2.79 11.70
N ILE A 165 6.81 3.03 10.68
CA ILE A 165 5.47 3.60 10.87
C ILE A 165 4.47 2.48 11.18
N PRO A 166 3.73 2.54 12.31
CA PRO A 166 2.70 1.56 12.63
C PRO A 166 1.49 1.70 11.71
N VAL A 167 0.90 0.54 11.32
CA VAL A 167 -0.32 0.45 10.51
C VAL A 167 -1.27 -0.54 11.16
#